data_5cdce59ef98628dcdcb53c4a5945ad3e
#
_entry.id   5cdce59ef98628dcdcb53c4a5945ad3e
#
_cell.length_a   1.000
_cell.length_b   1.000
_cell.length_c   1.000
_cell.angle_alpha   90.00
_cell.angle_beta   90.00
_cell.angle_gamma   90.00
#
_symmetry.space_group_name_H-M   'P 1'
#
loop_
_entity.id
_entity.type
_entity.pdbx_description
1 polymer ?
#
loop_
_entity_poly.entity_id
_entity_poly.type
_entity_poly.pdbx_seq_one_letter_code
_entity_poly.pdbx_strand_id
1 'polypeptide(L)'
;GIYVMYSMGITMLLLVEYVVYELGISSNLIIENINIGIWALIGGLTLSIILWKMQNLKTEISDWETCTEEDFAPAFLSIRNEFALTERETEILTEIFEGSGNGEIAEKLFISENTVKTHIHNLLRKMGAASRLEAVGMVRSRMAEIRQLSVIESN
;
A
#
# COMPACT_ATOMS: atom_id res chain seq x y z
N GLY A 1 -10.34 9.15 9.24
CA GLY A 1 -11.08 8.36 10.23
C GLY A 1 -10.44 8.32 11.61
N ILE A 2 -9.13 8.09 11.74
CA ILE A 2 -8.42 7.86 13.03
C ILE A 2 -8.38 9.15 13.88
N TYR A 3 -8.15 10.31 13.29
CA TYR A 3 -8.15 11.59 14.00
C TYR A 3 -9.50 11.96 14.61
N VAL A 4 -10.61 11.59 13.93
CA VAL A 4 -11.97 11.85 14.43
C VAL A 4 -12.26 10.96 15.63
N MET A 5 -11.86 9.70 15.63
CA MET A 5 -12.03 8.79 16.77
C MET A 5 -11.18 9.23 17.98
N TYR A 6 -9.96 9.72 17.75
CA TYR A 6 -9.11 10.25 18.81
C TYR A 6 -9.69 11.53 19.44
N SER A 7 -10.20 12.45 18.60
CA SER A 7 -10.86 13.67 19.05
C SER A 7 -12.14 13.37 19.84
N MET A 8 -12.97 12.41 19.40
CA MET A 8 -14.17 11.98 20.13
C MET A 8 -13.82 11.33 21.49
N GLY A 9 -12.74 10.55 21.55
CA GLY A 9 -12.28 9.96 22.81
C GLY A 9 -11.88 11.01 23.83
N ILE A 10 -11.11 12.00 23.42
CA ILE A 10 -10.66 13.10 24.30
C ILE A 10 -11.85 13.95 24.78
N THR A 11 -12.77 14.29 23.88
CA THR A 11 -13.95 15.09 24.26
C THR A 11 -14.88 14.34 25.23
N MET A 12 -15.06 13.04 25.05
CA MET A 12 -15.87 12.22 25.95
C MET A 12 -15.26 12.14 27.36
N LEU A 13 -13.93 12.14 27.45
CA LEU A 13 -13.20 12.14 28.71
C LEU A 13 -13.34 13.42 29.47
N LEU A 14 -13.15 14.55 28.82
CA LEU A 14 -13.32 15.87 29.42
C LEU A 14 -14.75 16.04 29.91
N LEU A 15 -15.73 15.44 29.22
CA LEU A 15 -17.15 15.46 29.62
C LEU A 15 -17.39 14.61 30.87
N VAL A 16 -16.74 13.44 30.98
CA VAL A 16 -16.82 12.59 32.19
C VAL A 16 -16.17 13.28 33.37
N GLU A 17 -14.99 13.88 33.21
CA GLU A 17 -14.34 14.65 34.28
C GLU A 17 -15.19 15.85 34.73
N TYR A 18 -15.81 16.55 33.81
CA TYR A 18 -16.73 17.66 34.12
C TYR A 18 -17.94 17.20 34.89
N VAL A 19 -18.57 16.07 34.51
CA VAL A 19 -19.73 15.50 35.20
C VAL A 19 -19.38 15.02 36.62
N VAL A 20 -18.20 14.39 36.79
CA VAL A 20 -17.69 13.93 38.09
C VAL A 20 -17.44 15.13 39.02
N TYR A 21 -16.92 16.24 38.49
CA TYR A 21 -16.69 17.48 39.20
C TYR A 21 -18.03 18.13 39.65
N GLU A 22 -19.02 18.24 38.75
CA GLU A 22 -20.35 18.80 39.04
C GLU A 22 -21.16 17.98 40.07
N LEU A 23 -20.99 16.65 40.07
CA LEU A 23 -21.65 15.75 41.03
C LEU A 23 -21.02 15.77 42.44
N GLY A 24 -19.92 16.56 42.64
CA GLY A 24 -19.24 16.66 43.93
C GLY A 24 -18.68 15.33 44.42
N ILE A 25 -18.49 14.36 43.54
CA ILE A 25 -17.89 13.08 43.92
C ILE A 25 -16.39 13.39 44.16
N SER A 26 -16.01 13.41 45.45
CA SER A 26 -14.62 13.56 45.85
C SER A 26 -13.78 12.51 45.11
N SER A 27 -12.90 12.96 44.23
CA SER A 27 -12.01 12.09 43.45
C SER A 27 -11.09 11.36 44.43
N ASN A 28 -11.51 10.17 44.85
CA ASN A 28 -10.64 9.29 45.61
C ASN A 28 -9.41 8.98 44.73
N LEU A 29 -8.24 9.06 45.31
CA LEU A 29 -6.93 8.65 44.69
C LEU A 29 -7.00 7.33 43.90
N ILE A 30 -7.97 6.47 44.24
CA ILE A 30 -8.25 5.20 43.57
C ILE A 30 -8.83 5.42 42.16
N ILE A 31 -9.73 6.38 41.97
CA ILE A 31 -10.36 6.66 40.65
C ILE A 31 -9.36 7.31 39.72
N GLU A 32 -8.50 8.21 40.20
CA GLU A 32 -7.41 8.80 39.42
C GLU A 32 -6.39 7.74 38.94
N ASN A 33 -5.99 6.82 39.82
CA ASN A 33 -5.06 5.75 39.45
C ASN A 33 -5.67 4.75 38.46
N ILE A 34 -6.96 4.44 38.53
CA ILE A 34 -7.67 3.59 37.57
C ILE A 34 -7.72 4.28 36.21
N ASN A 35 -7.99 5.57 36.17
CA ASN A 35 -8.04 6.36 34.95
C ASN A 35 -6.67 6.38 34.25
N ILE A 36 -5.59 6.64 34.98
CA ILE A 36 -4.22 6.60 34.44
C ILE A 36 -3.89 5.21 33.90
N GLY A 37 -4.29 4.14 34.59
CA GLY A 37 -4.06 2.76 34.18
C GLY A 37 -4.81 2.42 32.87
N ILE A 38 -6.05 2.84 32.72
CA ILE A 38 -6.84 2.63 31.49
C ILE A 38 -6.20 3.35 30.32
N TRP A 39 -5.75 4.61 30.52
CA TRP A 39 -5.07 5.37 29.46
C TRP A 39 -3.73 4.77 29.05
N ALA A 40 -2.96 4.27 29.99
CA ALA A 40 -1.72 3.57 29.70
C ALA A 40 -1.95 2.31 28.87
N LEU A 41 -3.02 1.54 29.18
CA LEU A 41 -3.40 0.36 28.41
C LEU A 41 -3.86 0.72 26.99
N ILE A 42 -4.73 1.73 26.85
CA ILE A 42 -5.20 2.17 25.52
C ILE A 42 -4.04 2.72 24.68
N GLY A 43 -3.16 3.53 25.29
CA GLY A 43 -1.97 4.05 24.64
C GLY A 43 -0.99 2.96 24.23
N GLY A 44 -0.78 1.96 25.09
CA GLY A 44 0.04 0.80 24.80
C GLY A 44 -0.49 -0.06 23.66
N LEU A 45 -1.80 -0.32 23.65
CA LEU A 45 -2.47 -1.06 22.56
C LEU A 45 -2.40 -0.30 21.22
N THR A 46 -2.66 1.00 21.22
CA THR A 46 -2.60 1.80 19.99
C THR A 46 -1.18 1.87 19.43
N LEU A 47 -0.17 2.05 20.30
CA LEU A 47 1.23 2.03 19.91
C LEU A 47 1.64 0.66 19.34
N SER A 48 1.21 -0.43 19.99
CA SER A 48 1.46 -1.79 19.53
C SER A 48 0.87 -2.05 18.14
N ILE A 49 -0.35 -1.61 17.88
CA ILE A 49 -1.01 -1.73 16.58
C ILE A 49 -0.28 -0.90 15.51
N ILE A 50 0.16 0.31 15.86
CA ILE A 50 0.92 1.16 14.95
C ILE A 50 2.27 0.52 14.60
N LEU A 51 3.00 0.03 15.59
CA LEU A 51 4.28 -0.65 15.39
C LEU A 51 4.13 -1.93 14.56
N TRP A 52 3.11 -2.74 14.84
CA TRP A 52 2.79 -3.93 14.05
C TRP A 52 2.47 -3.57 12.59
N LYS A 53 1.67 -2.52 12.38
CA LYS A 53 1.33 -2.05 11.03
C LYS A 53 2.56 -1.48 10.31
N MET A 54 3.44 -0.78 11.01
CA MET A 54 4.71 -0.29 10.44
C MET A 54 5.67 -1.44 10.08
N GLN A 55 5.73 -2.48 10.89
CA GLN A 55 6.54 -3.68 10.57
C GLN A 55 5.99 -4.41 9.35
N ASN A 56 4.66 -4.55 9.25
CA ASN A 56 4.02 -5.18 8.09
C ASN A 56 4.25 -4.37 6.80
N LEU A 57 4.19 -3.03 6.88
CA LEU A 57 4.53 -2.14 5.76
C LEU A 57 6.01 -2.23 5.38
N LYS A 58 6.91 -2.39 6.35
CA LYS A 58 8.35 -2.59 6.07
C LYS A 58 8.62 -3.90 5.33
N THR A 59 7.90 -4.98 5.66
CA THR A 59 8.02 -6.26 4.95
C THR A 59 7.55 -6.12 3.49
N GLU A 60 6.41 -5.46 3.25
CA GLU A 60 5.95 -5.19 1.89
C GLU A 60 6.91 -4.28 1.11
N ILE A 61 7.54 -3.30 1.78
CA ILE A 61 8.50 -2.38 1.15
C ILE A 61 9.85 -3.09 0.88
N SER A 62 10.32 -3.97 1.76
CA SER A 62 11.60 -4.66 1.56
C SER A 62 11.55 -5.68 0.42
N ASP A 63 10.40 -6.25 0.15
CA ASP A 63 10.25 -7.24 -0.93
C ASP A 63 10.42 -6.64 -2.33
N TRP A 64 10.08 -5.35 -2.53
CA TRP A 64 10.28 -4.70 -3.82
C TRP A 64 11.68 -4.04 -3.96
N GLU A 65 12.30 -3.59 -2.86
CA GLU A 65 13.67 -3.04 -2.89
C GLU A 65 14.74 -4.08 -3.25
N THR A 66 14.41 -5.35 -3.10
CA THR A 66 15.30 -6.47 -3.43
C THR A 66 15.07 -7.08 -4.80
N CYS A 67 14.09 -6.58 -5.59
CA CYS A 67 13.92 -7.01 -6.98
C CYS A 67 15.11 -6.50 -7.81
N THR A 68 15.92 -7.42 -8.33
CA THR A 68 17.06 -7.12 -9.18
C THR A 68 16.60 -6.95 -10.64
N GLU A 69 17.42 -6.31 -11.49
CA GLU A 69 17.14 -6.21 -12.92
C GLU A 69 16.96 -7.59 -13.58
N GLU A 70 17.53 -8.64 -13.00
CA GLU A 70 17.38 -10.03 -13.46
C GLU A 70 15.94 -10.56 -13.33
N ASP A 71 15.15 -10.05 -12.38
CA ASP A 71 13.76 -10.47 -12.16
C ASP A 71 12.77 -9.81 -13.15
N PHE A 72 13.16 -8.69 -13.75
CA PHE A 72 12.30 -7.92 -14.65
C PHE A 72 11.94 -8.67 -15.93
N ALA A 73 12.94 -9.09 -16.69
CA ALA A 73 12.72 -9.71 -17.98
C ALA A 73 11.81 -10.95 -17.93
N PRO A 74 12.01 -11.90 -17.01
CA PRO A 74 11.13 -13.07 -16.91
C PRO A 74 9.71 -12.71 -16.45
N ALA A 75 9.52 -11.71 -15.58
CA ALA A 75 8.20 -11.29 -15.13
C ALA A 75 7.38 -10.66 -16.27
N PHE A 76 7.98 -9.77 -17.05
CA PHE A 76 7.33 -9.15 -18.21
C PHE A 76 7.03 -10.18 -19.31
N LEU A 77 7.91 -11.13 -19.55
CA LEU A 77 7.66 -12.23 -20.50
C LEU A 77 6.50 -13.11 -20.03
N SER A 78 6.45 -13.44 -18.74
CA SER A 78 5.37 -14.21 -18.16
C SER A 78 4.01 -13.51 -18.34
N ILE A 79 3.93 -12.22 -17.99
CA ILE A 79 2.72 -11.40 -18.13
C ILE A 79 2.34 -11.24 -19.60
N ARG A 80 3.30 -10.98 -20.48
CA ARG A 80 3.06 -10.90 -21.92
C ARG A 80 2.38 -12.16 -22.46
N ASN A 81 2.87 -13.32 -22.06
CA ASN A 81 2.33 -14.61 -22.51
C ASN A 81 0.96 -14.89 -21.90
N GLU A 82 0.78 -14.64 -20.60
CA GLU A 82 -0.46 -14.89 -19.87
C GLU A 82 -1.63 -14.05 -20.41
N PHE A 83 -1.40 -12.75 -20.63
CA PHE A 83 -2.44 -11.81 -21.08
C PHE A 83 -2.42 -11.55 -22.58
N ALA A 84 -1.62 -12.29 -23.35
CA ALA A 84 -1.45 -12.13 -24.79
C ALA A 84 -1.21 -10.66 -25.21
N LEU A 85 -0.30 -10.00 -24.50
CA LEU A 85 0.08 -8.62 -24.80
C LEU A 85 0.91 -8.57 -26.07
N THR A 86 0.66 -7.55 -26.88
CA THR A 86 1.51 -7.24 -28.03
C THR A 86 2.85 -6.66 -27.55
N GLU A 87 3.85 -6.67 -28.40
CA GLU A 87 5.14 -6.05 -28.09
C GLU A 87 4.98 -4.59 -27.66
N ARG A 88 4.16 -3.83 -28.38
CA ARG A 88 3.88 -2.42 -28.07
C ARG A 88 3.16 -2.22 -26.72
N GLU A 89 2.24 -3.11 -26.36
CA GLU A 89 1.59 -3.06 -25.06
C GLU A 89 2.57 -3.44 -23.94
N THR A 90 3.52 -4.33 -24.19
CA THR A 90 4.57 -4.67 -23.23
C THR A 90 5.55 -3.52 -23.01
N GLU A 91 5.99 -2.84 -24.07
CA GLU A 91 6.82 -1.63 -23.96
C GLU A 91 6.13 -0.54 -23.13
N ILE A 92 4.84 -0.30 -23.39
CA ILE A 92 4.05 0.67 -22.63
C ILE A 92 3.89 0.23 -21.17
N LEU A 93 3.71 -1.07 -20.91
CA LEU A 93 3.63 -1.59 -19.55
C LEU A 93 4.95 -1.36 -18.78
N THR A 94 6.07 -1.53 -19.44
CA THR A 94 7.40 -1.24 -18.86
C THR A 94 7.51 0.24 -18.49
N GLU A 95 7.15 1.15 -19.37
CA GLU A 95 7.16 2.59 -19.10
C GLU A 95 6.19 2.98 -17.97
N ILE A 96 5.03 2.33 -17.91
CA ILE A 96 4.08 2.51 -16.79
C ILE A 96 4.70 2.04 -15.48
N PHE A 97 5.40 0.93 -15.48
CA PHE A 97 6.07 0.37 -14.31
C PHE A 97 7.18 1.29 -13.81
N GLU A 98 7.92 1.94 -14.70
CA GLU A 98 8.94 2.95 -14.41
C GLU A 98 8.33 4.29 -13.91
N GLY A 99 7.01 4.46 -14.02
CA GLY A 99 6.32 5.66 -13.55
C GLY A 99 6.16 6.76 -14.61
N SER A 100 6.52 6.50 -15.87
CA SER A 100 6.42 7.47 -16.98
C SER A 100 4.98 7.93 -17.20
N GLY A 101 4.78 9.24 -17.40
CA GLY A 101 3.52 9.84 -17.81
C GLY A 101 3.18 9.59 -19.28
N ASN A 102 1.92 9.83 -19.71
CA ASN A 102 1.53 9.58 -21.10
C ASN A 102 2.35 10.40 -22.11
N GLY A 103 2.71 11.64 -21.77
CA GLY A 103 3.55 12.49 -22.60
C GLY A 103 4.96 11.92 -22.76
N GLU A 104 5.58 11.48 -21.65
CA GLU A 104 6.91 10.87 -21.65
C GLU A 104 6.93 9.56 -22.46
N ILE A 105 5.91 8.71 -22.30
CA ILE A 105 5.74 7.48 -23.09
C ILE A 105 5.60 7.82 -24.58
N ALA A 106 4.81 8.85 -24.90
CA ALA A 106 4.62 9.30 -26.29
C ALA A 106 5.94 9.73 -26.93
N GLU A 107 6.75 10.50 -26.21
CA GLU A 107 8.08 10.95 -26.64
C GLU A 107 9.05 9.79 -26.81
N LYS A 108 9.20 8.94 -25.79
CA LYS A 108 10.10 7.77 -25.81
C LYS A 108 9.77 6.79 -26.93
N LEU A 109 8.49 6.59 -27.18
CA LEU A 109 8.02 5.61 -28.15
C LEU A 109 7.71 6.21 -29.54
N PHE A 110 7.91 7.50 -29.75
CA PHE A 110 7.67 8.23 -30.99
C PHE A 110 6.24 8.09 -31.52
N ILE A 111 5.23 8.20 -30.63
CA ILE A 111 3.80 8.12 -30.97
C ILE A 111 3.02 9.28 -30.32
N SER A 112 1.77 9.48 -30.72
CA SER A 112 0.92 10.48 -30.08
C SER A 112 0.44 10.04 -28.70
N GLU A 113 0.18 10.98 -27.78
CA GLU A 113 -0.43 10.69 -26.49
C GLU A 113 -1.79 9.98 -26.61
N ASN A 114 -2.55 10.28 -27.66
CA ASN A 114 -3.82 9.59 -27.92
C ASN A 114 -3.61 8.12 -28.27
N THR A 115 -2.55 7.82 -29.01
CA THR A 115 -2.12 6.44 -29.29
C THR A 115 -1.72 5.73 -28.01
N VAL A 116 -0.96 6.39 -27.14
CA VAL A 116 -0.59 5.86 -25.81
C VAL A 116 -1.83 5.53 -25.00
N LYS A 117 -2.79 6.46 -24.89
CA LYS A 117 -4.05 6.23 -24.17
C LYS A 117 -4.83 5.02 -24.71
N THR A 118 -4.84 4.85 -26.03
CA THR A 118 -5.49 3.69 -26.65
C THR A 118 -4.80 2.38 -26.29
N HIS A 119 -3.47 2.35 -26.36
CA HIS A 119 -2.70 1.17 -25.93
C HIS A 119 -2.86 0.84 -24.47
N ILE A 120 -2.84 1.86 -23.58
CA ILE A 120 -3.07 1.68 -22.15
C ILE A 120 -4.48 1.10 -21.90
N HIS A 121 -5.51 1.61 -22.57
CA HIS A 121 -6.85 1.08 -22.45
C HIS A 121 -6.92 -0.41 -22.85
N ASN A 122 -6.31 -0.78 -23.97
CA ASN A 122 -6.27 -2.15 -24.44
C ASN A 122 -5.49 -3.07 -23.50
N LEU A 123 -4.34 -2.60 -23.02
CA LEU A 123 -3.48 -3.27 -22.05
C LEU A 123 -4.28 -3.58 -20.76
N LEU A 124 -4.87 -2.57 -20.15
CA LEU A 124 -5.64 -2.72 -18.90
C LEU A 124 -6.82 -3.69 -19.09
N ARG A 125 -7.53 -3.60 -20.22
CA ARG A 125 -8.61 -4.52 -20.54
C ARG A 125 -8.14 -5.97 -20.68
N LYS A 126 -6.98 -6.20 -21.32
CA LYS A 126 -6.39 -7.54 -21.46
C LYS A 126 -5.96 -8.12 -20.12
N MET A 127 -5.34 -7.29 -19.27
CA MET A 127 -4.91 -7.68 -17.94
C MET A 127 -6.06 -7.80 -16.94
N GLY A 128 -7.27 -7.31 -17.25
CA GLY A 128 -8.38 -7.23 -16.31
C GLY A 128 -8.15 -6.22 -15.19
N ALA A 129 -7.22 -5.27 -15.38
CA ALA A 129 -6.87 -4.27 -14.40
C ALA A 129 -7.77 -3.03 -14.52
N ALA A 130 -8.30 -2.53 -13.41
CA ALA A 130 -9.13 -1.32 -13.38
C ALA A 130 -8.30 -0.03 -13.44
N SER A 131 -7.00 -0.09 -13.18
CA SER A 131 -6.11 1.08 -13.12
C SER A 131 -4.67 0.75 -13.48
N ARG A 132 -3.88 1.80 -13.83
CA ARG A 132 -2.42 1.68 -14.02
C ARG A 132 -1.73 1.11 -12.77
N LEU A 133 -2.16 1.56 -11.60
CA LEU A 133 -1.58 1.12 -10.33
C LEU A 133 -1.81 -0.38 -10.10
N GLU A 134 -2.97 -0.87 -10.46
CA GLU A 134 -3.31 -2.29 -10.37
C GLU A 134 -2.46 -3.12 -11.35
N ALA A 135 -2.30 -2.65 -12.58
CA ALA A 135 -1.41 -3.31 -13.54
C ALA A 135 0.04 -3.39 -13.04
N VAL A 136 0.56 -2.31 -12.44
CA VAL A 136 1.87 -2.31 -11.78
C VAL A 136 1.93 -3.31 -10.61
N GLY A 137 0.85 -3.39 -9.82
CA GLY A 137 0.73 -4.36 -8.74
C GLY A 137 0.82 -5.81 -9.23
N MET A 138 0.18 -6.13 -10.36
CA MET A 138 0.25 -7.46 -10.98
C MET A 138 1.67 -7.81 -11.44
N VAL A 139 2.39 -6.85 -12.03
CA VAL A 139 3.81 -7.05 -12.41
C VAL A 139 4.65 -7.34 -11.17
N ARG A 140 4.50 -6.56 -10.10
CA ARG A 140 5.25 -6.75 -8.85
C ARG A 140 4.96 -8.11 -8.20
N SER A 141 3.71 -8.54 -8.18
CA SER A 141 3.34 -9.87 -7.69
C SER A 141 4.02 -10.97 -8.49
N ARG A 142 4.08 -10.84 -9.81
CA ARG A 142 4.75 -11.80 -10.68
C ARG A 142 6.26 -11.86 -10.43
N MET A 143 6.90 -10.72 -10.23
CA MET A 143 8.31 -10.65 -9.88
C MET A 143 8.60 -11.37 -8.55
N ALA A 144 7.77 -11.16 -7.54
CA ALA A 144 7.89 -11.82 -6.25
C ALA A 144 7.73 -13.36 -6.37
N GLU A 145 6.77 -13.84 -7.17
CA GLU A 145 6.58 -15.27 -7.44
C GLU A 145 7.82 -15.91 -8.09
N ILE A 146 8.36 -15.27 -9.14
CA ILE A 146 9.55 -15.75 -9.87
C ILE A 146 10.74 -15.86 -8.93
N ARG A 147 10.94 -14.84 -8.09
CA ARG A 147 12.00 -14.82 -7.11
C ARG A 147 11.88 -15.96 -6.08
N GLN A 148 10.67 -16.21 -5.58
CA GLN A 148 10.46 -17.33 -4.66
C GLN A 148 10.81 -18.67 -5.30
N LEU A 149 10.50 -18.86 -6.57
CA LEU A 149 10.85 -20.07 -7.31
C LEU A 149 12.37 -20.22 -7.48
N SER A 150 13.07 -19.14 -7.82
CA SER A 150 14.53 -19.16 -8.00
C SER A 150 15.29 -19.49 -6.71
N VAL A 151 14.79 -19.05 -5.55
CA VAL A 151 15.37 -19.38 -4.25
C VAL A 151 15.17 -20.86 -3.90
N ILE A 152 14.05 -21.47 -4.29
CA ILE A 152 13.78 -22.90 -4.03
C ILE A 152 14.66 -23.79 -4.91
N GLU A 153 14.95 -23.40 -6.17
CA GLU A 153 15.79 -24.17 -7.09
C GLU A 153 17.29 -24.07 -6.74
N SER A 154 17.70 -23.07 -5.97
CA SER A 154 19.10 -22.87 -5.56
C SER A 154 19.50 -23.60 -4.28
N ASN A 155 18.56 -24.22 -3.56
CA ASN A 155 18.76 -25.01 -2.34
C ASN A 155 18.68 -26.51 -2.61
#